data_c09008eab3e4e54cefa906da02c92e71
#
_entry.id   c09008eab3e4e54cefa906da02c92e71
#
_cell.length_a   1.000
_cell.length_b   1.000
_cell.length_c   1.000
_cell.angle_alpha   90.00
_cell.angle_beta   90.00
_cell.angle_gamma   90.00
#
_symmetry.space_group_name_H-M   'P 1'
#
loop_
_entity.id
_entity.type
_entity.pdbx_description
1 polymer ?
#
loop_
_entity_poly.entity_id
_entity_poly.type
_entity_poly.pdbx_seq_one_letter_code
_entity_poly.pdbx_strand_id
1 'polypeptide(L)'
;RAAEGTGRLRLTFKRNKLCYNSGKIAGHRRCGSLSYLAKLRIEIMKKTSTAIWRAADGNERAADAGDAERRIAEAAAVLREGGLVAFPTETVYGLGADARNSAAVARIFEAKGRPSDNPLIVHIAHIGQLEELLLPYPELAKRLMERFWPGPLTVVLPVKPGALSPLVTAGLSTAGVRMPDHPLALRLLSLAGCPVAAPSANRSGRPSPTTAGHVLED
;
A
#
# COMPACT_ATOMS: atom_id res chain seq x y z
N ARG A 1 -23.67 3.66 48.09
CA ARG A 1 -23.31 2.63 47.05
C ARG A 1 -24.02 3.06 45.77
N ALA A 2 -23.27 3.67 44.87
CA ALA A 2 -23.70 4.07 43.56
C ALA A 2 -23.47 2.92 42.57
N ALA A 3 -24.46 2.61 41.74
CA ALA A 3 -24.38 1.65 40.65
C ALA A 3 -24.17 2.44 39.35
N GLU A 4 -23.02 2.28 38.75
CA GLU A 4 -22.71 2.80 37.40
C GLU A 4 -23.41 1.97 36.33
N GLY A 5 -24.36 2.58 35.62
CA GLY A 5 -25.02 2.00 34.47
C GLY A 5 -24.27 2.39 33.18
N THR A 6 -23.48 1.47 32.63
CA THR A 6 -22.86 1.62 31.30
C THR A 6 -23.91 1.40 30.21
N GLY A 7 -24.49 2.51 29.72
CA GLY A 7 -25.39 2.49 28.58
C GLY A 7 -24.62 2.21 27.27
N ARG A 8 -24.74 0.99 26.74
CA ARG A 8 -24.27 0.65 25.40
C ARG A 8 -25.17 1.29 24.34
N LEU A 9 -24.60 2.23 23.58
CA LEU A 9 -25.24 2.79 22.38
C LEU A 9 -25.22 1.72 21.28
N ARG A 10 -26.40 1.28 20.82
CA ARG A 10 -26.54 0.44 19.62
C ARG A 10 -26.91 1.33 18.44
N LEU A 11 -26.05 1.44 17.44
CA LEU A 11 -26.30 2.11 16.18
C LEU A 11 -26.75 1.09 15.13
N THR A 12 -27.91 1.29 14.53
CA THR A 12 -28.44 0.46 13.45
C THR A 12 -28.51 1.29 12.16
N PHE A 13 -27.86 0.83 11.09
CA PHE A 13 -27.93 1.48 9.78
C PHE A 13 -29.05 0.85 8.94
N LYS A 14 -30.01 1.68 8.49
CA LYS A 14 -30.92 1.37 7.38
C LYS A 14 -30.79 2.47 6.33
N ARG A 15 -30.33 2.06 5.13
CA ARG A 15 -30.34 2.85 3.88
C ARG A 15 -30.29 4.38 4.06
N ASN A 16 -29.07 4.92 4.12
CA ASN A 16 -28.78 6.36 4.01
C ASN A 16 -29.45 7.34 4.99
N LYS A 17 -29.96 6.88 6.15
CA LYS A 17 -30.36 7.77 7.24
C LYS A 17 -29.83 7.26 8.57
N LEU A 18 -29.10 8.13 9.27
CA LEU A 18 -28.65 7.90 10.64
C LEU A 18 -29.85 8.17 11.56
N CYS A 19 -30.40 7.12 12.17
CA CYS A 19 -31.44 7.28 13.19
C CYS A 19 -30.83 7.05 14.57
N TYR A 20 -30.90 8.06 15.41
CA TYR A 20 -30.48 8.05 16.79
C TYR A 20 -31.68 7.70 17.67
N ASN A 21 -31.56 6.63 18.48
CA ASN A 21 -32.59 6.24 19.42
C ASN A 21 -32.05 6.39 20.84
N SER A 22 -32.38 7.49 21.51
CA SER A 22 -32.16 7.69 22.94
C SER A 22 -33.32 7.08 23.71
N GLY A 23 -33.04 6.16 24.62
CA GLY A 23 -34.03 5.59 25.54
C GLY A 23 -34.79 6.69 26.30
N LYS A 24 -36.07 6.42 26.54
CA LYS A 24 -37.07 7.30 27.10
C LYS A 24 -36.61 8.11 28.32
N ILE A 25 -36.58 9.41 28.21
CA ILE A 25 -36.89 10.33 29.33
C ILE A 25 -38.07 11.19 28.86
N ALA A 26 -39.10 11.18 29.68
CA ALA A 26 -40.35 11.86 29.41
C ALA A 26 -40.17 13.36 29.37
N GLY A 27 -40.83 14.02 28.38
CA GLY A 27 -41.18 15.44 28.39
C GLY A 27 -40.23 16.33 27.57
N HIS A 28 -40.84 16.97 26.57
CA HIS A 28 -40.38 18.09 25.75
C HIS A 28 -39.53 17.79 24.50
N ARG A 29 -40.22 17.82 23.37
CA ARG A 29 -39.63 18.02 22.05
C ARG A 29 -39.02 19.42 21.96
N ARG A 30 -37.69 19.49 21.92
CA ARG A 30 -36.95 20.62 21.35
C ARG A 30 -36.10 20.12 20.18
N CYS A 31 -36.44 20.64 19.00
CA CYS A 31 -35.60 20.53 17.82
C CYS A 31 -34.35 21.34 18.10
N GLY A 32 -33.28 20.70 18.49
CA GLY A 32 -31.96 21.32 18.70
C GLY A 32 -31.26 21.55 17.36
N SER A 33 -30.82 22.78 17.13
CA SER A 33 -30.17 23.21 15.90
C SER A 33 -28.94 22.40 15.56
N LEU A 34 -28.69 22.23 14.26
CA LEU A 34 -27.57 21.46 13.65
C LEU A 34 -26.15 21.93 14.04
N SER A 35 -26.00 22.94 14.88
CA SER A 35 -24.70 23.54 15.22
C SER A 35 -23.85 22.72 16.19
N TYR A 36 -24.42 21.75 16.92
CA TYR A 36 -23.67 20.93 17.89
C TYR A 36 -23.07 19.65 17.31
N LEU A 37 -23.52 19.23 16.10
CA LEU A 37 -23.02 18.02 15.42
C LEU A 37 -21.71 18.22 14.64
N ALA A 38 -21.28 19.46 14.47
CA ALA A 38 -20.08 19.80 13.69
C ALA A 38 -18.76 19.50 14.44
N LYS A 39 -18.78 19.08 15.71
CA LYS A 39 -17.57 18.78 16.50
C LYS A 39 -17.40 17.32 16.88
N LEU A 40 -18.34 16.42 16.55
CA LEU A 40 -18.13 14.98 16.70
C LEU A 40 -17.42 14.46 15.44
N ARG A 41 -16.10 14.52 15.44
CA ARG A 41 -15.28 13.78 14.48
C ARG A 41 -15.45 12.30 14.83
N ILE A 42 -16.45 11.64 14.19
CA ILE A 42 -16.55 10.19 14.24
C ILE A 42 -15.37 9.66 13.43
N GLU A 43 -14.26 9.38 14.07
CA GLU A 43 -13.23 8.52 13.51
C GLU A 43 -13.83 7.11 13.40
N ILE A 44 -14.46 6.84 12.25
CA ILE A 44 -14.73 5.47 11.86
C ILE A 44 -13.36 4.87 11.56
N MET A 45 -12.73 4.27 12.55
CA MET A 45 -11.62 3.36 12.32
C MET A 45 -12.18 2.24 11.44
N LYS A 46 -12.02 2.37 10.13
CA LYS A 46 -12.17 1.23 9.23
C LYS A 46 -11.13 0.23 9.69
N LYS A 47 -11.58 -0.84 10.34
CA LYS A 47 -10.77 -2.03 10.56
C LYS A 47 -10.41 -2.54 9.16
N THR A 48 -9.25 -2.16 8.65
CA THR A 48 -8.69 -2.72 7.43
C THR A 48 -8.37 -4.17 7.75
N SER A 49 -9.13 -5.10 7.17
CA SER A 49 -8.78 -6.51 7.26
C SER A 49 -7.55 -6.73 6.38
N THR A 50 -6.40 -7.02 6.99
CA THR A 50 -5.19 -7.39 6.27
C THR A 50 -5.28 -8.88 5.90
N ALA A 51 -5.29 -9.17 4.60
CA ALA A 51 -5.16 -10.54 4.12
C ALA A 51 -3.69 -10.96 4.14
N ILE A 52 -3.41 -12.17 4.61
CA ILE A 52 -2.06 -12.74 4.64
C ILE A 52 -2.02 -13.89 3.63
N TRP A 53 -1.23 -13.74 2.58
CA TRP A 53 -0.96 -14.80 1.63
C TRP A 53 0.38 -15.46 1.98
N ARG A 54 0.37 -16.77 2.18
CA ARG A 54 1.60 -17.56 2.33
C ARG A 54 1.96 -18.15 0.97
N ALA A 55 3.09 -17.72 0.41
CA ALA A 55 3.69 -18.41 -0.73
C ALA A 55 4.40 -19.66 -0.22
N ALA A 56 4.43 -20.71 -1.05
CA ALA A 56 5.03 -21.99 -0.70
C ALA A 56 6.51 -21.86 -0.28
N ASP A 57 6.86 -22.49 0.82
CA ASP A 57 8.24 -22.55 1.34
C ASP A 57 9.02 -23.67 0.64
N GLY A 58 9.20 -23.62 -0.68
CA GLY A 58 10.15 -24.46 -1.45
C GLY A 58 10.09 -26.00 -1.30
N ASN A 59 9.29 -26.51 -0.36
CA ASN A 59 9.17 -27.93 0.00
C ASN A 59 7.76 -28.51 -0.28
N GLU A 60 6.90 -27.76 -0.95
CA GLU A 60 5.50 -28.13 -1.16
C GLU A 60 5.31 -28.88 -2.49
N ARG A 61 4.35 -29.81 -2.50
CA ARG A 61 3.99 -30.68 -3.63
C ARG A 61 3.38 -29.87 -4.78
N ALA A 62 3.39 -30.38 -6.00
CA ALA A 62 2.88 -29.71 -7.20
C ALA A 62 1.43 -29.15 -7.08
N ALA A 63 0.59 -29.71 -6.20
CA ALA A 63 -0.74 -29.20 -5.88
C ALA A 63 -0.69 -27.80 -5.20
N ASP A 64 0.38 -27.52 -4.47
CA ASP A 64 0.54 -26.26 -3.72
C ASP A 64 1.06 -25.12 -4.61
N ALA A 65 1.72 -25.44 -5.73
CA ALA A 65 2.21 -24.44 -6.68
C ALA A 65 1.07 -23.67 -7.37
N GLY A 66 -0.04 -24.35 -7.72
CA GLY A 66 -1.23 -23.72 -8.28
C GLY A 66 -1.91 -22.77 -7.29
N ASP A 67 -1.90 -23.11 -6.01
CA ASP A 67 -2.46 -22.28 -4.95
C ASP A 67 -1.58 -21.06 -4.66
N ALA A 68 -0.26 -21.21 -4.69
CA ALA A 68 0.68 -20.09 -4.56
C ALA A 68 0.51 -19.09 -5.72
N GLU A 69 0.40 -19.55 -6.95
CA GLU A 69 0.17 -18.72 -8.13
C GLU A 69 -1.16 -17.95 -8.02
N ARG A 70 -2.23 -18.59 -7.59
CA ARG A 70 -3.53 -17.97 -7.36
C ARG A 70 -3.43 -16.86 -6.30
N ARG A 71 -2.73 -17.10 -5.19
CA ARG A 71 -2.51 -16.09 -4.12
C ARG A 71 -1.72 -14.89 -4.60
N ILE A 72 -0.70 -15.10 -5.43
CA ILE A 72 0.07 -13.99 -6.03
C ILE A 72 -0.82 -13.20 -7.00
N ALA A 73 -1.68 -13.87 -7.77
CA ALA A 73 -2.62 -13.21 -8.67
C ALA A 73 -3.67 -12.36 -7.91
N GLU A 74 -4.16 -12.85 -6.77
CA GLU A 74 -5.05 -12.11 -5.86
C GLU A 74 -4.34 -10.85 -5.32
N ALA A 75 -3.09 -10.96 -4.86
CA ALA A 75 -2.29 -9.83 -4.41
C ALA A 75 -2.03 -8.82 -5.54
N ALA A 76 -1.75 -9.29 -6.76
CA ALA A 76 -1.60 -8.43 -7.93
C ALA A 76 -2.89 -7.69 -8.29
N ALA A 77 -4.05 -8.32 -8.11
CA ALA A 77 -5.35 -7.66 -8.28
C ALA A 77 -5.53 -6.51 -7.28
N VAL A 78 -5.13 -6.71 -6.01
CA VAL A 78 -5.15 -5.64 -5.00
C VAL A 78 -4.33 -4.42 -5.45
N LEU A 79 -3.14 -4.62 -6.03
CA LEU A 79 -2.34 -3.51 -6.56
C LEU A 79 -3.05 -2.78 -7.71
N ARG A 80 -3.62 -3.53 -8.67
CA ARG A 80 -4.37 -2.94 -9.82
C ARG A 80 -5.59 -2.14 -9.37
N GLU A 81 -6.25 -2.59 -8.31
CA GLU A 81 -7.41 -1.91 -7.71
C GLU A 81 -7.03 -0.73 -6.81
N GLY A 82 -5.73 -0.41 -6.74
CA GLY A 82 -5.19 0.70 -5.98
C GLY A 82 -5.02 0.39 -4.49
N GLY A 83 -5.04 -0.89 -4.08
CA GLY A 83 -4.70 -1.31 -2.71
C GLY A 83 -3.20 -1.29 -2.44
N LEU A 84 -2.82 -1.69 -1.22
CA LEU A 84 -1.43 -1.85 -0.81
C LEU A 84 -1.10 -3.32 -0.64
N VAL A 85 0.11 -3.71 -1.05
CA VAL A 85 0.63 -5.07 -0.84
C VAL A 85 2.04 -5.00 -0.26
N ALA A 86 2.26 -5.64 0.87
CA ALA A 86 3.62 -5.88 1.38
C ALA A 86 4.18 -7.15 0.75
N PHE A 87 5.39 -7.08 0.20
CA PHE A 87 6.03 -8.20 -0.48
C PHE A 87 7.54 -8.28 -0.17
N PRO A 88 8.11 -9.50 -0.14
CA PRO A 88 9.54 -9.69 0.09
C PRO A 88 10.36 -9.26 -1.12
N THR A 89 11.59 -8.80 -0.85
CA THR A 89 12.64 -8.65 -1.85
C THR A 89 13.92 -9.34 -1.34
N GLU A 90 14.99 -9.35 -2.15
CA GLU A 90 16.31 -9.88 -1.74
C GLU A 90 16.98 -9.01 -0.65
N THR A 91 16.40 -7.85 -0.33
CA THR A 91 16.89 -6.98 0.75
C THR A 91 15.94 -6.95 1.93
N VAL A 92 14.81 -6.26 1.81
CA VAL A 92 13.81 -6.09 2.87
C VAL A 92 12.40 -6.18 2.27
N TYR A 93 11.37 -6.32 3.11
CA TYR A 93 10.00 -6.22 2.64
C TYR A 93 9.68 -4.80 2.18
N GLY A 94 9.04 -4.68 1.01
CA GLY A 94 8.50 -3.44 0.47
C GLY A 94 6.99 -3.33 0.69
N LEU A 95 6.49 -2.13 0.94
CA LEU A 95 5.05 -1.82 0.94
C LEU A 95 4.68 -1.14 -0.37
N GLY A 96 4.04 -1.88 -1.28
CA GLY A 96 3.80 -1.50 -2.67
C GLY A 96 2.42 -0.93 -2.96
N ALA A 97 2.39 0.00 -3.91
CA ALA A 97 1.19 0.51 -4.57
C ALA A 97 1.47 0.79 -6.06
N ASP A 98 0.46 0.83 -6.92
CA ASP A 98 0.63 1.30 -8.30
C ASP A 98 1.20 2.71 -8.31
N ALA A 99 2.40 2.87 -8.88
CA ALA A 99 3.16 4.12 -8.90
C ALA A 99 2.49 5.23 -9.73
N ARG A 100 1.51 4.90 -10.56
CA ARG A 100 0.73 5.84 -11.38
C ARG A 100 -0.49 6.36 -10.65
N ASN A 101 -0.96 5.64 -9.63
CA ASN A 101 -2.17 5.97 -8.89
C ASN A 101 -1.84 6.79 -7.64
N SER A 102 -2.04 8.12 -7.71
CA SER A 102 -1.74 9.03 -6.60
C SER A 102 -2.51 8.71 -5.32
N ALA A 103 -3.76 8.22 -5.42
CA ALA A 103 -4.55 7.85 -4.24
C ALA A 103 -3.99 6.58 -3.56
N ALA A 104 -3.47 5.62 -4.35
CA ALA A 104 -2.82 4.42 -3.82
C ALA A 104 -1.47 4.78 -3.18
N VAL A 105 -0.67 5.62 -3.82
CA VAL A 105 0.63 6.10 -3.29
C VAL A 105 0.43 6.90 -2.00
N ALA A 106 -0.58 7.76 -1.91
CA ALA A 106 -0.89 8.50 -0.69
C ALA A 106 -1.14 7.57 0.52
N ARG A 107 -1.77 6.41 0.30
CA ARG A 107 -1.98 5.40 1.36
C ARG A 107 -0.68 4.78 1.89
N ILE A 108 0.39 4.71 1.07
CA ILE A 108 1.71 4.27 1.57
C ILE A 108 2.19 5.24 2.65
N PHE A 109 2.13 6.55 2.38
CA PHE A 109 2.55 7.56 3.34
C PHE A 109 1.70 7.56 4.61
N GLU A 110 0.38 7.41 4.45
CA GLU A 110 -0.56 7.30 5.56
C GLU A 110 -0.27 6.06 6.43
N ALA A 111 -0.16 4.86 5.83
CA ALA A 111 0.12 3.62 6.54
C ALA A 111 1.44 3.65 7.31
N LYS A 112 2.47 4.28 6.74
CA LYS A 112 3.80 4.40 7.35
C LYS A 112 3.94 5.55 8.35
N GLY A 113 3.02 6.50 8.38
CA GLY A 113 3.21 7.77 9.06
C GLY A 113 4.43 8.54 8.53
N ARG A 114 4.69 8.45 7.20
CA ARG A 114 5.86 9.04 6.53
C ARG A 114 5.49 10.38 5.89
N PRO A 115 6.33 11.42 6.00
CA PRO A 115 6.18 12.63 5.20
C PRO A 115 6.26 12.33 3.70
N SER A 116 5.48 13.05 2.90
CA SER A 116 5.40 12.85 1.44
C SER A 116 6.48 13.57 0.62
N ASP A 117 7.42 14.21 1.28
CA ASP A 117 8.56 14.95 0.71
C ASP A 117 9.76 14.06 0.33
N ASN A 118 9.67 12.77 0.62
CA ASN A 118 10.76 11.82 0.39
C ASN A 118 10.37 10.84 -0.73
N PRO A 119 11.06 10.86 -1.90
CA PRO A 119 10.75 10.03 -3.06
C PRO A 119 10.67 8.54 -2.74
N LEU A 120 9.90 7.82 -3.55
CA LEU A 120 9.75 6.37 -3.46
C LEU A 120 10.49 5.68 -4.61
N ILE A 121 11.05 4.50 -4.34
CA ILE A 121 11.66 3.65 -5.38
C ILE A 121 10.56 2.91 -6.13
N VAL A 122 10.62 2.97 -7.44
CA VAL A 122 9.73 2.26 -8.37
C VAL A 122 10.31 0.89 -8.69
N HIS A 123 9.54 -0.16 -8.45
CA HIS A 123 9.91 -1.53 -8.76
C HIS A 123 9.24 -1.97 -10.05
N ILE A 124 10.00 -2.65 -10.91
CA ILE A 124 9.57 -3.18 -12.21
C ILE A 124 9.84 -4.69 -12.29
N ALA A 125 9.08 -5.39 -13.14
CA ALA A 125 9.27 -6.83 -13.40
C ALA A 125 10.25 -7.10 -14.54
N HIS A 126 10.35 -6.19 -15.52
CA HIS A 126 11.20 -6.34 -16.70
C HIS A 126 11.62 -4.98 -17.27
N ILE A 127 12.77 -4.95 -17.95
CA ILE A 127 13.38 -3.72 -18.49
C ILE A 127 12.47 -2.99 -19.48
N GLY A 128 11.65 -3.72 -20.24
CA GLY A 128 10.73 -3.10 -21.21
C GLY A 128 9.74 -2.08 -20.58
N GLN A 129 9.44 -2.19 -19.29
CA GLN A 129 8.60 -1.19 -18.61
C GLN A 129 9.26 0.19 -18.52
N LEU A 130 10.59 0.29 -18.67
CA LEU A 130 11.31 1.57 -18.65
C LEU A 130 10.92 2.47 -19.83
N GLU A 131 10.58 1.89 -20.98
CA GLU A 131 10.20 2.65 -22.17
C GLU A 131 8.96 3.52 -21.94
N GLU A 132 8.03 3.06 -21.10
CA GLU A 132 6.83 3.82 -20.73
C GLU A 132 7.11 4.89 -19.68
N LEU A 133 8.12 4.68 -18.84
CA LEU A 133 8.37 5.47 -17.63
C LEU A 133 9.40 6.57 -17.83
N LEU A 134 10.47 6.28 -18.59
CA LEU A 134 11.68 7.09 -18.60
C LEU A 134 11.86 7.87 -19.91
N LEU A 135 12.50 9.02 -19.79
CA LEU A 135 13.14 9.72 -20.88
C LEU A 135 14.44 8.98 -21.27
N PRO A 136 15.05 9.29 -22.44
CA PRO A 136 16.35 8.75 -22.81
C PRO A 136 17.38 8.95 -21.70
N TYR A 137 18.16 7.91 -21.40
CA TYR A 137 19.16 7.89 -20.33
C TYR A 137 20.53 7.44 -20.88
N PRO A 138 21.65 7.74 -20.16
CA PRO A 138 23.00 7.43 -20.63
C PRO A 138 23.25 5.93 -20.81
N GLU A 139 24.09 5.57 -21.77
CA GLU A 139 24.51 4.16 -22.01
C GLU A 139 25.14 3.52 -20.79
N LEU A 140 25.84 4.27 -19.94
CA LEU A 140 26.37 3.79 -18.67
C LEU A 140 25.26 3.23 -17.76
N ALA A 141 24.11 3.94 -17.68
CA ALA A 141 22.97 3.45 -16.87
C ALA A 141 22.44 2.12 -17.42
N LYS A 142 22.31 1.99 -18.75
CA LYS A 142 21.92 0.75 -19.42
C LYS A 142 22.86 -0.41 -19.07
N ARG A 143 24.17 -0.21 -19.19
CA ARG A 143 25.18 -1.23 -18.85
C ARG A 143 25.13 -1.63 -17.38
N LEU A 144 24.87 -0.70 -16.46
CA LEU A 144 24.70 -0.99 -15.05
C LEU A 144 23.46 -1.86 -14.80
N MET A 145 22.34 -1.52 -15.43
CA MET A 145 21.09 -2.30 -15.33
C MET A 145 21.28 -3.71 -15.91
N GLU A 146 21.87 -3.84 -17.09
CA GLU A 146 22.17 -5.16 -17.72
C GLU A 146 23.08 -6.03 -16.85
N ARG A 147 23.99 -5.42 -16.09
CA ARG A 147 24.96 -6.16 -15.25
C ARG A 147 24.42 -6.53 -13.88
N PHE A 148 23.53 -5.71 -13.30
CA PHE A 148 23.13 -5.79 -11.89
C PHE A 148 21.64 -5.98 -11.67
N TRP A 149 20.81 -6.05 -12.70
CA TRP A 149 19.41 -6.40 -12.62
C TRP A 149 19.13 -7.78 -13.20
N PRO A 150 18.24 -8.55 -12.52
CA PRO A 150 17.60 -8.26 -11.24
C PRO A 150 18.61 -8.18 -10.09
N GLY A 151 18.35 -7.29 -9.12
CA GLY A 151 19.24 -7.10 -7.97
C GLY A 151 18.98 -5.83 -7.15
N PRO A 152 19.82 -5.57 -6.15
CA PRO A 152 19.60 -4.49 -5.18
C PRO A 152 19.94 -3.09 -5.72
N LEU A 153 20.44 -2.98 -6.95
CA LEU A 153 20.80 -1.70 -7.55
C LEU A 153 19.55 -0.87 -7.84
N THR A 154 19.52 0.36 -7.32
CA THR A 154 18.56 1.40 -7.72
C THR A 154 19.26 2.41 -8.58
N VAL A 155 18.70 2.71 -9.76
CA VAL A 155 19.22 3.72 -10.68
C VAL A 155 18.24 4.90 -10.69
N VAL A 156 18.74 6.12 -10.50
CA VAL A 156 17.93 7.35 -10.55
C VAL A 156 18.00 7.91 -11.96
N LEU A 157 16.84 8.00 -12.63
CA LEU A 157 16.73 8.34 -14.05
C LEU A 157 15.63 9.39 -14.31
N PRO A 158 15.75 10.18 -15.39
CA PRO A 158 14.74 11.16 -15.80
C PRO A 158 13.41 10.46 -16.16
N VAL A 159 12.29 10.96 -15.64
CA VAL A 159 10.94 10.40 -15.82
C VAL A 159 10.18 11.18 -16.89
N LYS A 160 9.42 10.48 -17.71
CA LYS A 160 8.48 11.12 -18.64
C LYS A 160 7.40 11.89 -17.85
N PRO A 161 7.04 13.10 -18.27
CA PRO A 161 5.95 13.84 -17.63
C PRO A 161 4.66 13.03 -17.58
N GLY A 162 4.07 12.93 -16.40
CA GLY A 162 2.81 12.20 -16.18
C GLY A 162 2.91 10.67 -16.15
N ALA A 163 4.09 10.07 -16.33
CA ALA A 163 4.27 8.61 -16.28
C ALA A 163 4.12 8.04 -14.87
N LEU A 164 4.40 8.82 -13.84
CA LEU A 164 4.30 8.45 -12.42
C LEU A 164 3.50 9.50 -11.65
N SER A 165 2.91 9.09 -10.54
CA SER A 165 2.33 10.03 -9.59
C SER A 165 3.40 11.01 -9.08
N PRO A 166 3.09 12.32 -8.97
CA PRO A 166 4.02 13.30 -8.39
C PRO A 166 4.41 13.00 -6.93
N LEU A 167 3.60 12.21 -6.22
CA LEU A 167 3.94 11.74 -4.88
C LEU A 167 5.09 10.73 -4.86
N VAL A 168 5.29 9.97 -5.95
CA VAL A 168 6.41 9.01 -6.08
C VAL A 168 7.73 9.75 -6.22
N THR A 169 7.75 10.82 -7.01
CA THR A 169 8.95 11.61 -7.29
C THR A 169 9.17 12.74 -6.28
N ALA A 170 8.22 12.98 -5.36
CA ALA A 170 8.22 14.16 -4.48
C ALA A 170 8.39 15.47 -5.29
N GLY A 171 7.79 15.55 -6.47
CA GLY A 171 7.87 16.70 -7.38
C GLY A 171 9.17 16.80 -8.20
N LEU A 172 10.09 15.85 -8.08
CA LEU A 172 11.32 15.82 -8.88
C LEU A 172 11.05 15.33 -10.32
N SER A 173 11.93 15.68 -11.25
CA SER A 173 11.92 15.19 -12.64
C SER A 173 12.58 13.82 -12.82
N THR A 174 13.02 13.20 -11.73
CA THR A 174 13.69 11.90 -11.71
C THR A 174 13.00 10.92 -10.76
N ALA A 175 13.14 9.61 -11.00
CA ALA A 175 12.74 8.56 -10.07
C ALA A 175 13.84 7.52 -9.91
N GLY A 176 13.94 6.95 -8.72
CA GLY A 176 14.72 5.73 -8.48
C GLY A 176 13.95 4.52 -9.00
N VAL A 177 14.56 3.72 -9.87
CA VAL A 177 13.98 2.50 -10.42
C VAL A 177 14.84 1.30 -10.06
N ARG A 178 14.21 0.15 -9.80
CA ARG A 178 14.86 -1.10 -9.43
C ARG A 178 14.09 -2.30 -9.99
N MET A 179 14.80 -3.34 -10.37
CA MET A 179 14.23 -4.66 -10.65
C MET A 179 14.76 -5.63 -9.58
N PRO A 180 13.90 -6.04 -8.59
CA PRO A 180 14.36 -6.82 -7.44
C PRO A 180 14.69 -8.25 -7.84
N ASP A 181 15.70 -8.87 -7.19
CA ASP A 181 16.06 -10.29 -7.39
C ASP A 181 15.35 -11.18 -6.37
N HIS A 182 14.04 -11.29 -6.50
CA HIS A 182 13.23 -12.18 -5.66
C HIS A 182 12.09 -12.77 -6.49
N PRO A 183 11.98 -14.11 -6.62
CA PRO A 183 11.01 -14.76 -7.51
C PRO A 183 9.57 -14.33 -7.27
N LEU A 184 9.14 -14.27 -5.99
CA LEU A 184 7.78 -13.83 -5.64
C LEU A 184 7.55 -12.36 -6.02
N ALA A 185 8.52 -11.47 -5.75
CA ALA A 185 8.41 -10.06 -6.13
C ALA A 185 8.27 -9.89 -7.64
N LEU A 186 9.16 -10.52 -8.42
CA LEU A 186 9.11 -10.47 -9.90
C LEU A 186 7.78 -11.00 -10.44
N ARG A 187 7.29 -12.12 -9.85
CA ARG A 187 6.00 -12.69 -10.27
C ARG A 187 4.84 -11.77 -9.93
N LEU A 188 4.80 -11.21 -8.73
CA LEU A 188 3.78 -10.23 -8.30
C LEU A 188 3.77 -9.00 -9.22
N LEU A 189 4.93 -8.40 -9.46
CA LEU A 189 5.10 -7.21 -10.31
C LEU A 189 4.68 -7.50 -11.76
N SER A 190 5.03 -8.68 -12.29
CA SER A 190 4.63 -9.14 -13.62
C SER A 190 3.12 -9.27 -13.74
N LEU A 191 2.45 -9.90 -12.76
CA LEU A 191 0.99 -10.07 -12.74
C LEU A 191 0.25 -8.76 -12.46
N ALA A 192 0.84 -7.84 -11.71
CA ALA A 192 0.29 -6.52 -11.50
C ALA A 192 0.26 -5.70 -12.80
N GLY A 193 1.22 -5.91 -13.70
CA GLY A 193 1.29 -5.22 -15.00
C GLY A 193 1.48 -3.71 -14.90
N CYS A 194 1.92 -3.21 -13.72
CA CYS A 194 2.13 -1.80 -13.46
C CYS A 194 3.45 -1.58 -12.72
N PRO A 195 4.09 -0.40 -12.86
CA PRO A 195 5.21 -0.03 -12.00
C PRO A 195 4.72 0.13 -10.56
N VAL A 196 5.44 -0.42 -9.59
CA VAL A 196 5.04 -0.42 -8.19
C VAL A 196 5.98 0.45 -7.36
N ALA A 197 5.46 1.54 -6.78
CA ALA A 197 6.19 2.34 -5.81
C ALA A 197 6.23 1.59 -4.47
N ALA A 198 7.42 1.26 -3.97
CA ALA A 198 7.55 0.49 -2.74
C ALA A 198 8.74 0.96 -1.89
N PRO A 199 8.52 1.73 -0.83
CA PRO A 199 9.47 1.88 0.27
C PRO A 199 9.50 0.60 1.12
N SER A 200 10.45 0.50 2.08
CA SER A 200 10.43 -0.56 3.09
C SER A 200 9.10 -0.60 3.87
N ALA A 201 8.65 -1.78 4.28
CA ALA A 201 7.30 -1.98 4.84
C ALA A 201 7.17 -1.62 6.34
N ASN A 202 8.20 -1.02 6.96
CA ASN A 202 8.16 -0.55 8.35
C ASN A 202 7.40 0.77 8.52
N ARG A 203 6.89 1.03 9.70
CA ARG A 203 6.50 2.39 10.13
C ARG A 203 7.73 3.30 10.17
N SER A 204 7.55 4.58 9.82
CA SER A 204 8.66 5.55 9.83
C SER A 204 9.39 5.58 11.17
N GLY A 205 10.73 5.54 11.11
CA GLY A 205 11.58 5.53 12.31
C GLY A 205 11.85 4.14 12.89
N ARG A 206 11.22 3.07 12.39
CA ARG A 206 11.52 1.69 12.79
C ARG A 206 12.51 1.01 11.82
N PRO A 207 13.18 -0.06 12.24
CA PRO A 207 14.02 -0.87 11.35
C PRO A 207 13.24 -1.46 10.17
N SER A 208 13.89 -1.60 9.03
CA SER A 208 13.28 -2.22 7.85
C SER A 208 12.99 -3.72 8.09
N PRO A 209 11.78 -4.21 7.73
CA PRO A 209 11.38 -5.60 7.99
C PRO A 209 12.05 -6.57 7.04
N THR A 210 12.62 -7.64 7.59
CA THR A 210 13.26 -8.74 6.85
C THR A 210 12.43 -10.02 6.84
N THR A 211 11.36 -10.07 7.63
CA THR A 211 10.40 -11.18 7.69
C THR A 211 8.97 -10.69 7.61
N ALA A 212 8.03 -11.57 7.22
CA ALA A 212 6.61 -11.26 7.26
C ALA A 212 6.11 -10.93 8.68
N GLY A 213 6.70 -11.58 9.71
CA GLY A 213 6.40 -11.28 11.11
C GLY A 213 6.66 -9.82 11.46
N HIS A 214 7.82 -9.27 11.06
CA HIS A 214 8.16 -7.86 11.28
C HIS A 214 7.17 -6.90 10.61
N VAL A 215 6.64 -7.27 9.43
CA VAL A 215 5.62 -6.45 8.74
C VAL A 215 4.30 -6.43 9.50
N LEU A 216 3.93 -7.56 10.12
CA LEU A 216 2.68 -7.69 10.88
C LEU A 216 2.71 -6.97 12.24
N GLU A 217 3.91 -6.76 12.80
CA GLU A 217 4.13 -6.04 14.06
C GLU A 217 4.07 -4.53 13.88
N ASP A 218 4.29 -4.04 12.66
CA ASP A 218 4.28 -2.63 12.30
C ASP A 218 2.94 -2.14 11.77
#